data_07d3eef2c762a66eaa4804650de9ecd8
#
_entry.id   07d3eef2c762a66eaa4804650de9ecd8
#
_cell.length_a   1.000
_cell.length_b   1.000
_cell.length_c   1.000
_cell.angle_alpha   90.00
_cell.angle_beta   90.00
_cell.angle_gamma   90.00
#
_symmetry.space_group_name_H-M   'P 1'
#
loop_
_entity.id
_entity.type
_entity.pdbx_description
1 polymer ?
#
loop_
_entity_poly.entity_id
_entity_poly.type
_entity_poly.pdbx_seq_one_letter_code
_entity_poly.pdbx_strand_id
1 'polypeptide(L)'
;MQSDDITLLAVPVFSTLANAAFALRREVFVIEQQIPEAEEFDADDLTATHIVAIATGNVVGTLRIIWTPEHVKLGRVVVARSWRGKGISKQLLQHAMDLARARGETRFYLTAQHDKLGVYQGLGFVAFGEPFDDGSGILHLAMKTY
;
A
#
# COMPACT_ATOMS: atom_id res chain seq x y z
N MET A 1 -15.47 25.24 7.68
CA MET A 1 -15.42 23.89 7.16
C MET A 1 -14.00 23.34 7.21
N GLN A 2 -13.86 22.14 7.70
CA GLN A 2 -12.58 21.47 7.78
C GLN A 2 -12.19 20.90 6.42
N SER A 3 -11.01 21.23 5.95
CA SER A 3 -10.45 20.61 4.76
C SER A 3 -9.68 19.36 5.16
N ASP A 4 -9.95 18.26 4.50
CA ASP A 4 -9.20 17.02 4.66
C ASP A 4 -8.03 16.99 3.65
N ASP A 5 -7.18 18.02 3.72
CA ASP A 5 -6.02 18.12 2.83
C ASP A 5 -5.05 16.98 3.10
N ILE A 6 -4.78 16.21 2.07
CA ILE A 6 -3.87 15.07 2.14
C ILE A 6 -2.60 15.41 1.37
N THR A 7 -1.46 15.28 2.03
CA THR A 7 -0.16 15.41 1.39
C THR A 7 0.41 14.01 1.15
N LEU A 8 0.80 13.74 -0.08
CA LEU A 8 1.37 12.44 -0.48
C LEU A 8 2.83 12.65 -0.86
N LEU A 9 3.72 11.87 -0.27
CA LEU A 9 5.14 11.94 -0.62
C LEU A 9 5.88 10.64 -0.34
N ALA A 10 6.94 10.42 -1.12
CA ALA A 10 7.88 9.33 -0.86
C ALA A 10 8.84 9.78 0.25
N VAL A 11 9.17 8.86 1.16
CA VAL A 11 10.04 9.16 2.30
C VAL A 11 11.15 8.11 2.39
N PRO A 12 12.33 8.50 2.89
CA PRO A 12 13.40 7.53 3.15
C PRO A 12 12.97 6.50 4.19
N VAL A 13 13.46 5.25 4.03
CA VAL A 13 13.12 4.18 4.97
C VAL A 13 13.58 4.49 6.39
N PHE A 14 14.73 5.13 6.52
CA PHE A 14 15.25 5.57 7.82
C PHE A 14 14.86 7.04 8.05
N SER A 15 13.62 7.26 8.44
CA SER A 15 13.10 8.60 8.69
C SER A 15 11.94 8.53 9.70
N THR A 16 11.64 9.66 10.31
CA THR A 16 10.52 9.76 11.25
C THR A 16 9.19 9.42 10.59
N LEU A 17 8.97 9.87 9.34
CA LEU A 17 7.73 9.59 8.64
C LEU A 17 7.61 8.11 8.26
N ALA A 18 8.71 7.46 7.86
CA ALA A 18 8.68 6.03 7.61
C ALA A 18 8.40 5.24 8.89
N ASN A 19 8.98 5.67 10.02
CA ASN A 19 8.69 5.04 11.31
C ASN A 19 7.20 5.14 11.65
N ALA A 20 6.57 6.28 11.39
CA ALA A 20 5.15 6.46 11.59
C ALA A 20 4.33 5.54 10.66
N ALA A 21 4.78 5.37 9.41
CA ALA A 21 4.15 4.44 8.47
C ALA A 21 4.25 3.00 8.98
N PHE A 22 5.40 2.57 9.49
CA PHE A 22 5.57 1.24 10.05
C PHE A 22 4.68 1.02 11.29
N ALA A 23 4.55 2.04 12.14
CA ALA A 23 3.66 1.97 13.29
C ALA A 23 2.20 1.80 12.86
N LEU A 24 1.77 2.49 11.80
CA LEU A 24 0.44 2.35 11.24
C LEU A 24 0.22 0.95 10.67
N ARG A 25 1.20 0.40 9.96
CA ARG A 25 1.14 -0.97 9.45
C ARG A 25 0.99 -1.98 10.57
N ARG A 26 1.73 -1.80 11.67
CA ARG A 26 1.61 -2.67 12.84
C ARG A 26 0.20 -2.59 13.43
N GLU A 27 -0.32 -1.39 13.61
CA GLU A 27 -1.64 -1.19 14.20
C GLU A 27 -2.75 -1.87 13.39
N VAL A 28 -2.70 -1.78 12.07
CA VAL A 28 -3.75 -2.33 11.21
C VAL A 28 -3.50 -3.80 10.88
N PHE A 29 -2.32 -4.15 10.38
CA PHE A 29 -2.07 -5.51 9.90
C PHE A 29 -1.82 -6.49 11.05
N VAL A 30 -0.99 -6.12 12.02
CA VAL A 30 -0.62 -7.03 13.10
C VAL A 30 -1.68 -7.04 14.20
N ILE A 31 -2.11 -5.88 14.66
CA ILE A 31 -3.03 -5.78 15.80
C ILE A 31 -4.47 -5.98 15.35
N GLU A 32 -4.95 -5.20 14.39
CA GLU A 32 -6.35 -5.28 13.94
C GLU A 32 -6.63 -6.56 13.16
N GLN A 33 -5.81 -6.90 12.17
CA GLN A 33 -6.02 -8.06 11.29
C GLN A 33 -5.35 -9.34 11.79
N GLN A 34 -4.54 -9.23 12.85
CA GLN A 34 -3.86 -10.38 13.47
C GLN A 34 -2.92 -11.13 12.53
N ILE A 35 -2.31 -10.42 11.59
CA ILE A 35 -1.27 -10.96 10.74
C ILE A 35 0.01 -11.12 11.58
N PRO A 36 0.72 -12.28 11.51
CA PRO A 36 1.97 -12.44 12.24
C PRO A 36 2.97 -11.33 11.91
N GLU A 37 3.60 -10.77 12.92
CA GLU A 37 4.54 -9.66 12.75
C GLU A 37 5.67 -10.01 11.78
N ALA A 38 6.16 -11.25 11.83
CA ALA A 38 7.22 -11.72 10.95
C ALA A 38 6.81 -11.76 9.47
N GLU A 39 5.51 -11.84 9.20
CA GLU A 39 4.97 -11.80 7.83
C GLU A 39 4.75 -10.37 7.36
N GLU A 40 4.48 -9.44 8.27
CA GLU A 40 4.18 -8.07 7.89
C GLU A 40 5.44 -7.28 7.53
N PHE A 41 6.48 -7.38 8.35
CA PHE A 41 7.73 -6.66 8.16
C PHE A 41 8.77 -7.62 7.58
N ASP A 42 9.32 -7.28 6.41
CA ASP A 42 10.25 -8.15 5.69
C ASP A 42 11.44 -7.36 5.13
N ALA A 43 12.40 -8.07 4.52
CA ALA A 43 13.61 -7.45 4.00
C ALA A 43 13.35 -6.48 2.85
N ASP A 44 12.24 -6.64 2.13
CA ASP A 44 11.87 -5.73 1.05
C ASP A 44 11.62 -4.31 1.55
N ASP A 45 11.28 -4.15 2.83
CA ASP A 45 11.10 -2.82 3.41
C ASP A 45 12.36 -1.96 3.34
N LEU A 46 13.54 -2.58 3.30
CA LEU A 46 14.82 -1.85 3.26
C LEU A 46 15.07 -1.20 1.89
N THR A 47 14.55 -1.78 0.82
CA THR A 47 14.80 -1.33 -0.55
C THR A 47 13.58 -0.74 -1.23
N ALA A 48 12.40 -0.94 -0.66
CA ALA A 48 11.16 -0.40 -1.20
C ALA A 48 11.12 1.13 -1.13
N THR A 49 10.31 1.72 -2.01
CA THR A 49 9.93 3.13 -1.88
C THR A 49 8.68 3.20 -1.03
N HIS A 50 8.75 3.94 0.08
CA HIS A 50 7.62 4.12 0.99
C HIS A 50 6.94 5.43 0.70
N ILE A 51 5.61 5.39 0.49
CA ILE A 51 4.80 6.57 0.28
C ILE A 51 3.90 6.73 1.49
N VAL A 52 3.80 7.96 1.98
CA VAL A 52 2.93 8.28 3.11
C VAL A 52 1.88 9.30 2.68
N ALA A 53 0.71 9.18 3.29
CA ALA A 53 -0.35 10.17 3.23
C ALA A 53 -0.39 10.87 4.59
N ILE A 54 -0.26 12.18 4.57
CA ILE A 54 -0.23 13.01 5.79
C ILE A 54 -1.46 13.88 5.83
N ALA A 55 -2.14 13.89 6.96
CA ALA A 55 -3.27 14.76 7.23
C ALA A 55 -3.15 15.30 8.65
N THR A 56 -3.38 16.57 8.84
CA THR A 56 -3.32 17.24 10.16
C THR A 56 -2.03 16.93 10.92
N GLY A 57 -0.91 16.84 10.18
CA GLY A 57 0.41 16.60 10.76
C GLY A 57 0.74 15.15 11.09
N ASN A 58 -0.14 14.20 10.77
CA ASN A 58 0.06 12.79 11.09
C ASN A 58 0.03 11.92 9.83
N VAL A 59 0.79 10.82 9.85
CA VAL A 59 0.70 9.80 8.81
C VAL A 59 -0.60 9.02 9.01
N VAL A 60 -1.51 9.14 8.04
CA VAL A 60 -2.83 8.52 8.09
C VAL A 60 -2.98 7.38 7.09
N GLY A 61 -2.02 7.21 6.20
CA GLY A 61 -2.00 6.12 5.24
C GLY A 61 -0.59 5.90 4.71
N THR A 62 -0.35 4.72 4.16
CA THR A 62 0.95 4.40 3.55
C THR A 62 0.79 3.27 2.55
N LEU A 63 1.77 3.15 1.64
CA LEU A 63 1.99 1.98 0.82
C LEU A 63 3.48 1.84 0.52
N ARG A 64 3.89 0.68 0.03
CA ARG A 64 5.26 0.49 -0.45
C ARG A 64 5.28 0.08 -1.91
N ILE A 65 6.31 0.52 -2.62
CA ILE A 65 6.59 0.13 -4.00
C ILE A 65 7.83 -0.76 -3.99
N ILE A 66 7.69 -1.97 -4.49
CA ILE A 66 8.83 -2.86 -4.72
C ILE A 66 9.13 -2.85 -6.22
N TRP A 67 10.35 -2.44 -6.56
CA TRP A 67 10.80 -2.35 -7.94
C TRP A 67 11.40 -3.69 -8.36
N THR A 68 10.86 -4.32 -9.40
CA THR A 68 11.41 -5.55 -9.96
C THR A 68 11.63 -5.38 -11.47
N PRO A 69 12.51 -6.19 -12.09
CA PRO A 69 12.69 -6.12 -13.55
C PRO A 69 11.41 -6.44 -14.33
N GLU A 70 10.53 -7.26 -13.76
CA GLU A 70 9.31 -7.71 -14.44
C GLU A 70 8.18 -6.68 -14.36
N HIS A 71 8.01 -6.07 -13.19
CA HIS A 71 6.91 -5.14 -12.94
C HIS A 71 7.17 -4.32 -11.67
N VAL A 72 6.29 -3.34 -11.45
CA VAL A 72 6.26 -2.56 -10.21
C VAL A 72 5.22 -3.20 -9.30
N LYS A 73 5.65 -3.68 -8.14
CA LYS A 73 4.76 -4.31 -7.17
C LYS A 73 4.35 -3.31 -6.11
N LEU A 74 3.04 -3.06 -6.01
CA LEU A 74 2.46 -2.20 -4.99
C LEU A 74 1.95 -3.08 -3.85
N GLY A 75 2.16 -2.65 -2.61
CA GLY A 75 1.70 -3.43 -1.48
C GLY A 75 1.70 -2.66 -0.17
N ARG A 76 1.28 -3.35 0.88
CA ARG A 76 1.17 -2.77 2.23
C ARG A 76 0.33 -1.49 2.23
N VAL A 77 -0.75 -1.49 1.46
CA VAL A 77 -1.68 -0.35 1.38
C VAL A 77 -2.53 -0.36 2.64
N VAL A 78 -2.46 0.71 3.40
CA VAL A 78 -3.20 0.81 4.65
C VAL A 78 -3.59 2.24 4.95
N VAL A 79 -4.76 2.41 5.57
CA VAL A 79 -5.28 3.71 6.01
C VAL A 79 -5.73 3.57 7.46
N ALA A 80 -5.38 4.56 8.27
CA ALA A 80 -5.81 4.61 9.67
C ALA A 80 -7.34 4.52 9.76
N ARG A 81 -7.84 3.80 10.77
CA ARG A 81 -9.27 3.50 10.90
C ARG A 81 -10.13 4.77 10.80
N SER A 82 -9.75 5.84 11.51
CA SER A 82 -10.52 7.07 11.53
C SER A 82 -10.50 7.85 10.21
N TRP A 83 -9.66 7.44 9.28
CA TRP A 83 -9.51 8.10 7.98
C TRP A 83 -10.01 7.25 6.81
N ARG A 84 -10.62 6.10 7.08
CA ARG A 84 -11.18 5.21 6.05
C ARG A 84 -12.46 5.81 5.45
N GLY A 85 -12.75 5.41 4.20
CA GLY A 85 -13.93 5.90 3.49
C GLY A 85 -13.77 7.27 2.86
N LYS A 86 -12.55 7.81 2.82
CA LYS A 86 -12.25 9.14 2.28
C LYS A 86 -11.45 9.09 0.97
N GLY A 87 -11.23 7.90 0.42
CA GLY A 87 -10.51 7.74 -0.85
C GLY A 87 -8.98 7.83 -0.73
N ILE A 88 -8.42 7.71 0.46
CA ILE A 88 -6.96 7.84 0.67
C ILE A 88 -6.21 6.69 0.03
N SER A 89 -6.71 5.44 0.10
CA SER A 89 -6.09 4.30 -0.57
C SER A 89 -5.95 4.53 -2.07
N LYS A 90 -6.99 5.05 -2.69
CA LYS A 90 -6.96 5.36 -4.12
C LYS A 90 -5.95 6.45 -4.43
N GLN A 91 -5.86 7.48 -3.60
CA GLN A 91 -4.88 8.55 -3.76
C GLN A 91 -3.44 8.03 -3.64
N LEU A 92 -3.19 7.16 -2.64
CA LEU A 92 -1.88 6.52 -2.46
C LEU A 92 -1.49 5.69 -3.69
N LEU A 93 -2.41 4.86 -4.17
CA LEU A 93 -2.18 4.01 -5.33
C LEU A 93 -1.93 4.85 -6.59
N GLN A 94 -2.75 5.87 -6.82
CA GLN A 94 -2.59 6.75 -7.96
C GLN A 94 -1.24 7.49 -7.93
N HIS A 95 -0.86 7.97 -6.75
CA HIS A 95 0.43 8.65 -6.57
C HIS A 95 1.60 7.71 -6.88
N ALA A 96 1.54 6.47 -6.38
CA ALA A 96 2.57 5.48 -6.63
C ALA A 96 2.67 5.13 -8.11
N MET A 97 1.54 4.95 -8.79
CA MET A 97 1.51 4.65 -10.21
C MET A 97 2.06 5.81 -11.04
N ASP A 98 1.71 7.05 -10.69
CA ASP A 98 2.22 8.24 -11.37
C ASP A 98 3.73 8.39 -11.17
N LEU A 99 4.22 8.14 -9.97
CA LEU A 99 5.66 8.16 -9.68
C LEU A 99 6.40 7.11 -10.51
N ALA A 100 5.86 5.90 -10.60
CA ALA A 100 6.46 4.83 -11.39
C ALA A 100 6.43 5.14 -12.89
N ARG A 101 5.33 5.69 -13.40
CA ARG A 101 5.22 6.10 -14.81
C ARG A 101 6.24 7.18 -15.15
N ALA A 102 6.50 8.11 -14.24
CA ALA A 102 7.53 9.13 -14.44
C ALA A 102 8.93 8.52 -14.58
N ARG A 103 9.15 7.31 -14.09
CA ARG A 103 10.38 6.53 -14.26
C ARG A 103 10.35 5.63 -15.51
N GLY A 104 9.27 5.69 -16.30
CA GLY A 104 9.12 4.86 -17.49
C GLY A 104 8.49 3.48 -17.25
N GLU A 105 8.01 3.22 -16.04
CA GLU A 105 7.38 1.93 -15.71
C GLU A 105 5.89 1.98 -16.01
N THR A 106 5.38 0.88 -16.61
CA THR A 106 3.96 0.81 -17.02
C THR A 106 3.28 -0.48 -16.58
N ARG A 107 4.01 -1.42 -15.98
CA ARG A 107 3.49 -2.73 -15.60
C ARG A 107 3.35 -2.79 -14.10
N PHE A 108 2.12 -2.89 -13.61
CA PHE A 108 1.81 -2.89 -12.18
C PHE A 108 1.23 -4.23 -11.76
N TYR A 109 1.66 -4.69 -10.59
CA TYR A 109 1.26 -5.95 -9.99
C TYR A 109 1.01 -5.74 -8.50
N LEU A 110 0.04 -6.45 -7.95
CA LEU A 110 -0.19 -6.51 -6.51
C LEU A 110 -0.92 -7.81 -6.14
N THR A 111 -0.94 -8.09 -4.84
CA THR A 111 -1.79 -9.12 -4.29
C THR A 111 -2.75 -8.45 -3.32
N ALA A 112 -4.04 -8.62 -3.57
CA ALA A 112 -5.11 -7.94 -2.80
C ALA A 112 -5.80 -8.94 -1.90
N GLN A 113 -6.16 -8.50 -0.68
CA GLN A 113 -7.05 -9.28 0.17
C GLN A 113 -8.36 -9.51 -0.59
N HIS A 114 -8.89 -10.73 -0.53
CA HIS A 114 -9.98 -11.17 -1.39
C HIS A 114 -11.27 -10.33 -1.27
N ASP A 115 -11.45 -9.64 -0.17
CA ASP A 115 -12.62 -8.79 0.08
C ASP A 115 -12.39 -7.31 -0.24
N LYS A 116 -11.24 -6.95 -0.84
CA LYS A 116 -10.85 -5.56 -1.08
C LYS A 116 -10.48 -5.26 -2.54
N LEU A 117 -11.09 -5.98 -3.49
CA LEU A 117 -10.71 -5.87 -4.89
C LEU A 117 -11.19 -4.58 -5.57
N GLY A 118 -12.27 -3.99 -5.08
CA GLY A 118 -12.96 -2.91 -5.79
C GLY A 118 -12.10 -1.69 -6.08
N VAL A 119 -11.31 -1.23 -5.12
CA VAL A 119 -10.45 -0.05 -5.31
C VAL A 119 -9.40 -0.30 -6.39
N TYR A 120 -8.87 -1.52 -6.45
CA TYR A 120 -7.85 -1.89 -7.42
C TYR A 120 -8.45 -2.03 -8.81
N GLN A 121 -9.64 -2.62 -8.91
CA GLN A 121 -10.34 -2.75 -10.18
C GLN A 121 -10.61 -1.38 -10.81
N GLY A 122 -10.96 -0.39 -10.00
CA GLY A 122 -11.18 0.98 -10.45
C GLY A 122 -9.93 1.66 -11.01
N LEU A 123 -8.75 1.12 -10.72
CA LEU A 123 -7.46 1.64 -11.23
C LEU A 123 -6.90 0.80 -12.39
N GLY A 124 -7.66 -0.15 -12.91
CA GLY A 124 -7.27 -0.94 -14.06
C GLY A 124 -6.65 -2.28 -13.74
N PHE A 125 -6.63 -2.69 -12.48
CA PHE A 125 -6.14 -4.01 -12.09
C PHE A 125 -7.19 -5.07 -12.34
N VAL A 126 -6.75 -6.22 -12.84
CA VAL A 126 -7.58 -7.39 -13.10
C VAL A 126 -7.03 -8.57 -12.33
N ALA A 127 -7.89 -9.25 -11.59
CA ALA A 127 -7.50 -10.43 -10.83
C ALA A 127 -7.22 -11.61 -11.78
N PHE A 128 -6.25 -12.43 -11.44
CA PHE A 128 -5.91 -13.64 -12.16
C PHE A 128 -5.43 -14.72 -11.22
N GLY A 129 -5.53 -15.97 -11.66
CA GLY A 129 -5.12 -17.11 -10.86
C GLY A 129 -6.11 -17.43 -9.74
N GLU A 130 -5.74 -18.42 -8.92
CA GLU A 130 -6.56 -18.88 -7.82
C GLU A 130 -6.28 -18.10 -6.54
N PRO A 131 -7.26 -17.94 -5.64
CA PRO A 131 -7.01 -17.36 -4.33
C PRO A 131 -5.96 -18.18 -3.57
N PHE A 132 -5.15 -17.48 -2.78
CA PHE A 132 -4.08 -18.11 -2.01
C PHE A 132 -3.88 -17.41 -0.67
N ASP A 133 -3.29 -18.13 0.29
CA ASP A 133 -2.84 -17.57 1.56
C ASP A 133 -1.34 -17.26 1.42
N ASP A 134 -0.96 -16.01 1.61
CA ASP A 134 0.41 -15.53 1.46
C ASP A 134 1.24 -15.63 2.75
N GLY A 135 0.73 -16.35 3.76
CA GLY A 135 1.35 -16.44 5.09
C GLY A 135 0.67 -15.57 6.13
N SER A 136 -0.21 -14.68 5.70
CA SER A 136 -0.93 -13.76 6.60
C SER A 136 -2.14 -14.41 7.28
N GLY A 137 -2.62 -15.54 6.77
CA GLY A 137 -3.87 -16.16 7.21
C GLY A 137 -5.10 -15.60 6.51
N ILE A 138 -4.93 -14.69 5.56
CA ILE A 138 -6.01 -14.07 4.79
C ILE A 138 -5.87 -14.49 3.33
N LEU A 139 -6.99 -14.89 2.70
CA LEU A 139 -6.97 -15.20 1.27
C LEU A 139 -6.73 -13.96 0.43
N HIS A 140 -5.84 -14.09 -0.53
CA HIS A 140 -5.44 -13.05 -1.47
C HIS A 140 -5.67 -13.47 -2.90
N LEU A 141 -5.80 -12.48 -3.79
CA LEU A 141 -5.80 -12.66 -5.24
C LEU A 141 -4.71 -11.81 -5.86
N ALA A 142 -3.98 -12.39 -6.80
CA ALA A 142 -3.03 -11.62 -7.60
C ALA A 142 -3.80 -10.76 -8.59
N MET A 143 -3.35 -9.53 -8.79
CA MET A 143 -3.93 -8.58 -9.73
C MET A 143 -2.83 -7.87 -10.51
N LYS A 144 -3.10 -7.54 -11.76
CA LYS A 144 -2.15 -6.82 -12.61
C LYS A 144 -2.87 -5.97 -13.64
N THR A 145 -2.13 -5.02 -14.23
CA THR A 145 -2.64 -4.10 -15.26
C THR A 145 -2.22 -4.48 -16.68
N TYR A 146 -1.46 -5.53 -16.84
CA TYR A 146 -0.86 -5.89 -18.13
C TYR A 146 -1.11 -7.33 -18.55
#